data_549fcb94fc5d2b571d734b6dd13524c7
#
_entry.id   549fcb94fc5d2b571d734b6dd13524c7
#
_cell.length_a   1.000
_cell.length_b   1.000
_cell.length_c   1.000
_cell.angle_alpha   90.00
_cell.angle_beta   90.00
_cell.angle_gamma   90.00
#
_symmetry.space_group_name_H-M   'P 1'
#
loop_
_entity.id
_entity.type
_entity.pdbx_description
1 polymer ?
#
loop_
_entity_poly.entity_id
_entity_poly.type
_entity_poly.pdbx_seq_one_letter_code
_entity_poly.pdbx_strand_id
1 'polypeptide(L)'
;MAVRQDLGGKVAVITGASSGIGAAVAQRFAAVGCTVVLSARRQEKLDQLAEAIRKDGGQAVAKPADVTDYAQVKELIDSTVGDQGQIDILINNAGHAVAKPLVETLPEEIDAQIGSNLQGVCYGCHAAVPHMIRQGEGHLINIGSICSRNHYPNYATYVAAKFAVLGFSRSLYEEVRQHGIRVNVLCPAAVNTAWADVAGTELPWPREDRLQPEDLAETALFCVTLPKRVQVDTLYLWPTCEPTV
;
A
#
# COMPACT_ATOMS: atom_id res chain seq x y z
N MET A 1 0.73 -6.07 28.02
CA MET A 1 1.88 -6.61 27.25
C MET A 1 2.18 -5.60 26.15
N ALA A 2 3.41 -5.10 26.07
CA ALA A 2 3.83 -4.29 24.92
C ALA A 2 3.70 -5.12 23.63
N VAL A 3 3.14 -4.55 22.57
CA VAL A 3 3.08 -5.20 21.26
C VAL A 3 4.53 -5.34 20.80
N ARG A 4 4.99 -6.57 20.58
CA ARG A 4 6.36 -6.83 20.11
C ARG A 4 6.43 -6.42 18.64
N GLN A 5 7.07 -5.30 18.38
CA GLN A 5 7.29 -4.79 17.01
C GLN A 5 8.50 -5.51 16.37
N ASP A 6 8.35 -6.79 16.09
CA ASP A 6 9.39 -7.64 15.50
C ASP A 6 8.78 -8.42 14.34
N LEU A 7 9.34 -8.26 13.16
CA LEU A 7 8.97 -8.97 11.93
C LEU A 7 10.11 -9.87 11.44
N GLY A 8 11.02 -10.29 12.32
CA GLY A 8 12.11 -11.19 12.00
C GLY A 8 11.62 -12.46 11.31
N GLY A 9 12.18 -12.78 10.14
CA GLY A 9 11.82 -13.92 9.32
C GLY A 9 10.52 -13.75 8.50
N LYS A 10 9.86 -12.59 8.55
CA LYS A 10 8.70 -12.28 7.71
C LYS A 10 9.13 -11.67 6.37
N VAL A 11 8.34 -11.90 5.33
CA VAL A 11 8.53 -11.38 3.97
C VAL A 11 7.37 -10.46 3.60
N ALA A 12 7.69 -9.21 3.27
CA ALA A 12 6.69 -8.22 2.85
C ALA A 12 6.93 -7.76 1.41
N VAL A 13 5.93 -7.86 0.54
CA VAL A 13 5.92 -7.23 -0.78
C VAL A 13 5.24 -5.87 -0.67
N ILE A 14 5.88 -4.82 -1.20
CA ILE A 14 5.39 -3.45 -1.13
C ILE A 14 5.35 -2.86 -2.54
N THR A 15 4.16 -2.59 -3.05
CA THR A 15 3.99 -1.93 -4.35
C THR A 15 4.06 -0.42 -4.22
N GLY A 16 4.51 0.27 -5.26
CA GLY A 16 4.74 1.72 -5.20
C GLY A 16 5.86 2.12 -4.24
N ALA A 17 6.82 1.21 -4.00
CA ALA A 17 7.90 1.40 -3.02
C ALA A 17 8.96 2.44 -3.42
N SER A 18 8.92 2.98 -4.63
CA SER A 18 9.96 3.90 -5.13
C SER A 18 9.95 5.30 -4.50
N SER A 19 8.96 5.63 -3.67
CA SER A 19 8.83 6.93 -2.98
C SER A 19 7.70 6.95 -1.94
N GLY A 20 7.63 8.02 -1.15
CA GLY A 20 6.50 8.32 -0.27
C GLY A 20 6.18 7.21 0.73
N ILE A 21 4.90 6.92 0.90
CA ILE A 21 4.40 5.94 1.88
C ILE A 21 5.06 4.56 1.68
N GLY A 22 5.13 4.07 0.44
CA GLY A 22 5.69 2.75 0.16
C GLY A 22 7.17 2.64 0.55
N ALA A 23 7.97 3.69 0.32
CA ALA A 23 9.37 3.72 0.73
C ALA A 23 9.52 3.75 2.25
N ALA A 24 8.72 4.58 2.95
CA ALA A 24 8.73 4.66 4.41
C ALA A 24 8.33 3.33 5.06
N VAL A 25 7.27 2.67 4.55
CA VAL A 25 6.86 1.33 5.01
C VAL A 25 8.00 0.32 4.83
N ALA A 26 8.67 0.34 3.67
CA ALA A 26 9.77 -0.57 3.39
C ALA A 26 10.93 -0.39 4.38
N GLN A 27 11.36 0.86 4.59
CA GLN A 27 12.42 1.17 5.56
C GLN A 27 12.04 0.74 6.98
N ARG A 28 10.82 1.07 7.39
CA ARG A 28 10.35 0.75 8.76
C ARG A 28 10.21 -0.75 9.00
N PHE A 29 9.71 -1.51 8.03
CA PHE A 29 9.57 -2.96 8.14
C PHE A 29 10.94 -3.65 8.14
N ALA A 30 11.85 -3.21 7.28
CA ALA A 30 13.23 -3.72 7.26
C ALA A 30 13.95 -3.46 8.59
N ALA A 31 13.76 -2.28 9.20
CA ALA A 31 14.35 -1.91 10.49
C ALA A 31 13.87 -2.81 11.66
N VAL A 32 12.77 -3.53 11.51
CA VAL A 32 12.26 -4.50 12.51
C VAL A 32 12.41 -5.95 12.04
N GLY A 33 13.36 -6.21 11.13
CA GLY A 33 13.79 -7.54 10.74
C GLY A 33 13.01 -8.20 9.59
N CYS A 34 12.09 -7.48 8.96
CA CYS A 34 11.37 -8.00 7.79
C CYS A 34 12.26 -8.00 6.54
N THR A 35 12.20 -9.07 5.73
CA THR A 35 12.70 -9.02 4.36
C THR A 35 11.67 -8.27 3.50
N VAL A 36 12.06 -7.13 2.91
CA VAL A 36 11.16 -6.33 2.08
C VAL A 36 11.45 -6.49 0.60
N VAL A 37 10.43 -6.82 -0.18
CA VAL A 37 10.47 -6.86 -1.64
C VAL A 37 9.84 -5.59 -2.17
N LEU A 38 10.67 -4.74 -2.75
CA LEU A 38 10.33 -3.40 -3.23
C LEU A 38 9.87 -3.49 -4.67
N SER A 39 8.65 -3.04 -4.95
CA SER A 39 8.13 -3.05 -6.32
C SER A 39 7.58 -1.70 -6.77
N ALA A 40 7.97 -1.30 -7.96
CA ALA A 40 7.47 -0.14 -8.72
C ALA A 40 8.03 -0.25 -10.15
N ARG A 41 7.60 0.66 -11.03
CA ARG A 41 8.08 0.68 -12.43
C ARG A 41 9.54 1.14 -12.59
N ARG A 42 10.05 1.97 -11.68
CA ARG A 42 11.37 2.62 -11.77
C ARG A 42 12.44 1.79 -11.05
N GLN A 43 13.12 0.91 -11.78
CA GLN A 43 14.17 0.02 -11.24
C GLN A 43 15.24 0.78 -10.46
N GLU A 44 15.82 1.85 -11.03
CA GLU A 44 16.90 2.61 -10.39
C GLU A 44 16.52 3.15 -9.00
N LYS A 45 15.25 3.59 -8.82
CA LYS A 45 14.76 4.06 -7.52
C LYS A 45 14.61 2.93 -6.51
N LEU A 46 14.22 1.75 -6.99
CA LEU A 46 14.13 0.55 -6.14
C LEU A 46 15.52 0.10 -5.71
N ASP A 47 16.50 0.10 -6.62
CA ASP A 47 17.89 -0.29 -6.31
C ASP A 47 18.52 0.67 -5.29
N GLN A 48 18.34 1.97 -5.45
CA GLN A 48 18.79 2.98 -4.49
C GLN A 48 18.19 2.75 -3.09
N LEU A 49 16.89 2.50 -3.02
CA LEU A 49 16.22 2.23 -1.73
C LEU A 49 16.68 0.91 -1.13
N ALA A 50 16.81 -0.15 -1.93
CA ALA A 50 17.28 -1.44 -1.47
C ALA A 50 18.72 -1.36 -0.94
N GLU A 51 19.59 -0.60 -1.60
CA GLU A 51 20.95 -0.36 -1.15
C GLU A 51 20.98 0.40 0.19
N ALA A 52 20.18 1.45 0.32
CA ALA A 52 20.05 2.20 1.57
C ALA A 52 19.59 1.31 2.73
N ILE A 53 18.52 0.51 2.52
CA ILE A 53 18.03 -0.43 3.53
C ILE A 53 19.10 -1.46 3.92
N ARG A 54 19.83 -2.02 2.95
CA ARG A 54 20.91 -3.00 3.25
C ARG A 54 22.09 -2.37 3.98
N LYS A 55 22.42 -1.12 3.66
CA LYS A 55 23.46 -0.36 4.36
C LYS A 55 23.11 -0.14 5.84
N ASP A 56 21.82 0.04 6.13
CA ASP A 56 21.30 0.20 7.48
C ASP A 56 21.06 -1.16 8.20
N GLY A 57 21.52 -2.27 7.60
CA GLY A 57 21.47 -3.63 8.18
C GLY A 57 20.16 -4.37 7.92
N GLY A 58 19.23 -3.82 7.15
CA GLY A 58 17.99 -4.48 6.74
C GLY A 58 18.14 -5.41 5.54
N GLN A 59 17.09 -6.15 5.22
CA GLN A 59 17.03 -7.04 4.07
C GLN A 59 16.03 -6.48 3.04
N ALA A 60 16.49 -6.20 1.82
CA ALA A 60 15.67 -5.65 0.75
C ALA A 60 16.04 -6.24 -0.61
N VAL A 61 15.01 -6.53 -1.41
CA VAL A 61 15.12 -7.00 -2.80
C VAL A 61 14.31 -6.08 -3.70
N ALA A 62 14.88 -5.61 -4.81
CA ALA A 62 14.19 -4.82 -5.81
C ALA A 62 13.62 -5.73 -6.90
N LYS A 63 12.30 -5.68 -7.13
CA LYS A 63 11.60 -6.40 -8.21
C LYS A 63 10.66 -5.44 -8.94
N PRO A 64 11.02 -4.96 -10.13
CA PRO A 64 10.19 -4.03 -10.88
C PRO A 64 8.91 -4.72 -11.37
N ALA A 65 7.78 -4.02 -11.25
CA ALA A 65 6.52 -4.43 -11.86
C ALA A 65 5.61 -3.22 -12.09
N ASP A 66 4.82 -3.27 -13.15
CA ASP A 66 3.66 -2.41 -13.33
C ASP A 66 2.43 -3.11 -12.74
N VAL A 67 1.81 -2.49 -11.74
CA VAL A 67 0.63 -3.07 -11.06
C VAL A 67 -0.60 -3.15 -11.95
N THR A 68 -0.62 -2.45 -13.09
CA THR A 68 -1.71 -2.51 -14.07
C THR A 68 -1.60 -3.73 -15.01
N ASP A 69 -0.46 -4.43 -14.98
CA ASP A 69 -0.21 -5.66 -15.74
C ASP A 69 -0.26 -6.88 -14.80
N TYR A 70 -1.32 -7.68 -14.94
CA TYR A 70 -1.51 -8.87 -14.11
C TYR A 70 -0.36 -9.89 -14.22
N ALA A 71 0.24 -10.06 -15.42
CA ALA A 71 1.32 -11.01 -15.60
C ALA A 71 2.57 -10.59 -14.79
N GLN A 72 2.89 -9.29 -14.79
CA GLN A 72 4.00 -8.76 -13.99
C GLN A 72 3.71 -8.85 -12.49
N VAL A 73 2.47 -8.56 -12.05
CA VAL A 73 2.09 -8.70 -10.64
C VAL A 73 2.18 -10.16 -10.19
N LYS A 74 1.68 -11.08 -11.01
CA LYS A 74 1.77 -12.51 -10.71
C LYS A 74 3.22 -12.98 -10.61
N GLU A 75 4.08 -12.60 -11.55
CA GLU A 75 5.52 -12.91 -11.54
C GLU A 75 6.21 -12.33 -10.30
N LEU A 76 5.89 -11.08 -9.93
CA LEU A 76 6.40 -10.45 -8.70
C LEU A 76 6.13 -11.31 -7.47
N ILE A 77 4.89 -11.78 -7.31
CA ILE A 77 4.48 -12.59 -6.16
C ILE A 77 5.08 -13.99 -6.24
N ASP A 78 4.94 -14.69 -7.36
CA ASP A 78 5.42 -16.05 -7.52
C ASP A 78 6.94 -16.16 -7.36
N SER A 79 7.69 -15.23 -7.98
CA SER A 79 9.14 -15.20 -7.82
C SER A 79 9.57 -14.78 -6.40
N THR A 80 8.77 -13.98 -5.70
CA THR A 80 9.03 -13.68 -4.28
C THR A 80 8.90 -14.93 -3.44
N VAL A 81 7.82 -15.71 -3.62
CA VAL A 81 7.66 -16.99 -2.91
C VAL A 81 8.72 -17.99 -3.31
N GLY A 82 9.11 -18.05 -4.60
CA GLY A 82 10.20 -18.92 -5.07
C GLY A 82 11.55 -18.61 -4.40
N ASP A 83 11.89 -17.33 -4.28
CA ASP A 83 13.18 -16.87 -3.76
C ASP A 83 13.25 -16.83 -2.23
N GLN A 84 12.13 -16.44 -1.57
CA GLN A 84 12.07 -16.22 -0.12
C GLN A 84 11.35 -17.35 0.63
N GLY A 85 10.72 -18.28 -0.07
CA GLY A 85 9.97 -19.40 0.49
C GLY A 85 8.54 -19.04 0.95
N GLN A 86 8.20 -17.76 1.08
CA GLN A 86 6.92 -17.29 1.62
C GLN A 86 6.58 -15.87 1.22
N ILE A 87 5.32 -15.48 1.44
CA ILE A 87 4.85 -14.10 1.44
C ILE A 87 3.91 -13.90 2.64
N ASP A 88 4.35 -13.16 3.65
CA ASP A 88 3.57 -12.93 4.87
C ASP A 88 2.70 -11.68 4.78
N ILE A 89 3.20 -10.64 4.11
CA ILE A 89 2.57 -9.33 4.06
C ILE A 89 2.59 -8.82 2.62
N LEU A 90 1.44 -8.32 2.16
CA LEU A 90 1.35 -7.55 0.92
C LEU A 90 0.82 -6.15 1.22
N ILE A 91 1.59 -5.13 0.83
CA ILE A 91 1.17 -3.72 0.90
C ILE A 91 0.85 -3.24 -0.52
N ASN A 92 -0.43 -3.15 -0.85
CA ASN A 92 -0.90 -2.54 -2.08
C ASN A 92 -0.95 -1.02 -1.91
N ASN A 93 0.15 -0.35 -2.26
CA ASN A 93 0.30 1.10 -2.07
C ASN A 93 0.40 1.86 -3.41
N ALA A 94 0.74 1.21 -4.51
CA ALA A 94 0.84 1.87 -5.81
C ALA A 94 -0.48 2.54 -6.20
N GLY A 95 -0.41 3.80 -6.62
CA GLY A 95 -1.57 4.57 -7.06
C GLY A 95 -1.22 6.03 -7.32
N HIS A 96 -2.09 6.71 -8.07
CA HIS A 96 -1.98 8.14 -8.35
C HIS A 96 -3.37 8.75 -8.55
N ALA A 97 -3.43 10.07 -8.60
CA ALA A 97 -4.63 10.80 -8.97
C ALA A 97 -4.34 11.82 -10.07
N VAL A 98 -5.39 12.24 -10.75
CA VAL A 98 -5.43 13.43 -11.59
C VAL A 98 -6.58 14.29 -11.07
N ALA A 99 -6.25 15.50 -10.61
CA ALA A 99 -7.20 16.41 -9.99
C ALA A 99 -7.67 17.45 -11.02
N LYS A 100 -8.79 17.16 -11.71
CA LYS A 100 -9.44 18.08 -12.65
C LYS A 100 -10.91 17.74 -12.86
N PRO A 101 -11.72 18.69 -13.39
CA PRO A 101 -13.11 18.43 -13.73
C PRO A 101 -13.24 17.19 -14.63
N LEU A 102 -14.28 16.38 -14.41
CA LEU A 102 -14.48 15.15 -15.19
C LEU A 102 -14.56 15.41 -16.70
N VAL A 103 -15.15 16.53 -17.09
CA VAL A 103 -15.28 16.93 -18.51
C VAL A 103 -13.93 17.24 -19.18
N GLU A 104 -12.88 17.48 -18.39
CA GLU A 104 -11.51 17.74 -18.85
C GLU A 104 -10.60 16.54 -18.66
N THR A 105 -11.08 15.48 -17.98
CA THR A 105 -10.30 14.25 -17.74
C THR A 105 -10.33 13.39 -19.00
N LEU A 106 -9.15 13.04 -19.51
CA LEU A 106 -9.05 12.18 -20.69
C LEU A 106 -9.41 10.72 -20.33
N PRO A 107 -10.01 9.95 -21.27
CA PRO A 107 -10.27 8.53 -21.04
C PRO A 107 -9.04 7.74 -20.55
N GLU A 108 -7.86 8.01 -21.09
CA GLU A 108 -6.60 7.36 -20.72
C GLU A 108 -6.19 7.69 -19.25
N GLU A 109 -6.54 8.88 -18.78
CA GLU A 109 -6.30 9.27 -17.38
C GLU A 109 -7.30 8.58 -16.44
N ILE A 110 -8.54 8.34 -16.90
CA ILE A 110 -9.54 7.54 -16.17
C ILE A 110 -9.02 6.10 -16.04
N ASP A 111 -8.63 5.48 -17.16
CA ASP A 111 -8.14 4.11 -17.20
C ASP A 111 -6.89 3.94 -16.32
N ALA A 112 -5.93 4.87 -16.40
CA ALA A 112 -4.71 4.83 -15.59
C ALA A 112 -5.00 4.95 -14.10
N GLN A 113 -5.95 5.79 -13.68
CA GLN A 113 -6.35 5.92 -12.27
C GLN A 113 -7.05 4.65 -11.76
N ILE A 114 -8.01 4.10 -12.52
CA ILE A 114 -8.69 2.85 -12.15
C ILE A 114 -7.69 1.69 -12.16
N GLY A 115 -6.85 1.61 -13.19
CA GLY A 115 -5.82 0.57 -13.32
C GLY A 115 -4.90 0.51 -12.11
N SER A 116 -4.29 1.64 -11.74
CA SER A 116 -3.32 1.65 -10.64
C SER A 116 -3.96 1.57 -9.26
N ASN A 117 -5.07 2.29 -9.00
CA ASN A 117 -5.66 2.40 -7.66
C ASN A 117 -6.60 1.25 -7.29
N LEU A 118 -7.22 0.57 -8.28
CA LEU A 118 -8.17 -0.51 -8.03
C LEU A 118 -7.70 -1.84 -8.62
N GLN A 119 -7.48 -1.91 -9.94
CA GLN A 119 -7.09 -3.18 -10.57
C GLN A 119 -5.77 -3.72 -10.00
N GLY A 120 -4.77 -2.85 -9.79
CA GLY A 120 -3.51 -3.24 -9.17
C GLY A 120 -3.67 -3.82 -7.78
N VAL A 121 -4.58 -3.28 -6.96
CA VAL A 121 -4.94 -3.84 -5.64
C VAL A 121 -5.57 -5.22 -5.80
N CYS A 122 -6.54 -5.36 -6.72
CA CYS A 122 -7.21 -6.64 -6.99
C CYS A 122 -6.20 -7.69 -7.49
N TYR A 123 -5.30 -7.31 -8.40
CA TYR A 123 -4.28 -8.20 -8.96
C TYR A 123 -3.28 -8.65 -7.89
N GLY A 124 -2.80 -7.73 -7.05
CA GLY A 124 -1.91 -8.06 -5.93
C GLY A 124 -2.55 -9.06 -4.97
N CYS A 125 -3.78 -8.80 -4.54
CA CYS A 125 -4.52 -9.70 -3.67
C CYS A 125 -4.78 -11.06 -4.35
N HIS A 126 -5.23 -11.06 -5.62
CA HIS A 126 -5.49 -12.29 -6.37
C HIS A 126 -4.23 -13.17 -6.50
N ALA A 127 -3.07 -12.57 -6.73
CA ALA A 127 -1.81 -13.31 -6.84
C ALA A 127 -1.31 -13.82 -5.47
N ALA A 128 -1.44 -13.04 -4.40
CA ALA A 128 -0.89 -13.36 -3.08
C ALA A 128 -1.76 -14.35 -2.28
N VAL A 129 -3.08 -14.20 -2.32
CA VAL A 129 -4.02 -15.00 -1.50
C VAL A 129 -3.84 -16.50 -1.65
N PRO A 130 -3.66 -17.11 -2.84
CA PRO A 130 -3.43 -18.55 -2.95
C PRO A 130 -2.20 -19.05 -2.20
N HIS A 131 -1.12 -18.26 -2.15
CA HIS A 131 0.09 -18.57 -1.38
C HIS A 131 -0.19 -18.47 0.12
N MET A 132 -0.83 -17.38 0.57
CA MET A 132 -1.19 -17.18 1.98
C MET A 132 -2.17 -18.25 2.51
N ILE A 133 -3.12 -18.73 1.68
CA ILE A 133 -4.01 -19.84 2.03
C ILE A 133 -3.20 -21.12 2.27
N ARG A 134 -2.23 -21.44 1.39
CA ARG A 134 -1.36 -22.61 1.59
C ARG A 134 -0.48 -22.50 2.84
N GLN A 135 -0.10 -21.27 3.21
CA GLN A 135 0.67 -21.00 4.44
C GLN A 135 -0.20 -21.07 5.70
N GLY A 136 -1.53 -20.91 5.58
CA GLY A 136 -2.46 -20.82 6.71
C GLY A 136 -2.39 -19.49 7.45
N GLU A 137 -1.70 -18.50 6.90
CA GLU A 137 -1.65 -17.13 7.43
C GLU A 137 -1.22 -16.12 6.34
N GLY A 138 -1.59 -14.87 6.53
CA GLY A 138 -1.20 -13.77 5.67
C GLY A 138 -1.76 -12.43 6.14
N HIS A 139 -1.24 -11.34 5.60
CA HIS A 139 -1.72 -10.00 5.90
C HIS A 139 -1.71 -9.12 4.66
N LEU A 140 -2.87 -8.65 4.26
CA LEU A 140 -3.05 -7.71 3.17
C LEU A 140 -3.31 -6.31 3.75
N ILE A 141 -2.54 -5.32 3.33
CA ILE A 141 -2.79 -3.91 3.63
C ILE A 141 -3.00 -3.18 2.31
N ASN A 142 -4.17 -2.62 2.12
CA ASN A 142 -4.52 -1.82 0.96
C ASN A 142 -4.52 -0.34 1.35
N ILE A 143 -3.78 0.48 0.61
CA ILE A 143 -3.77 1.92 0.85
C ILE A 143 -4.98 2.55 0.18
N GLY A 144 -5.97 2.86 1.02
CA GLY A 144 -7.14 3.63 0.67
C GLY A 144 -6.84 5.14 0.61
N SER A 145 -7.78 5.92 1.06
CA SER A 145 -7.71 7.38 1.24
C SER A 145 -8.89 7.82 2.12
N ILE A 146 -8.88 9.04 2.64
CA ILE A 146 -10.14 9.67 3.11
C ILE A 146 -11.20 9.69 2.01
N CYS A 147 -10.78 9.71 0.75
CA CYS A 147 -11.63 9.51 -0.43
C CYS A 147 -12.29 8.12 -0.51
N SER A 148 -12.02 7.21 0.41
CA SER A 148 -12.76 5.94 0.52
C SER A 148 -14.12 6.09 1.23
N ARG A 149 -14.40 7.27 1.80
CA ARG A 149 -15.70 7.61 2.42
C ARG A 149 -16.17 9.02 2.13
N ASN A 150 -15.25 9.95 1.81
CA ASN A 150 -15.55 11.34 1.49
C ASN A 150 -15.41 11.57 -0.01
N HIS A 151 -16.02 12.64 -0.50
CA HIS A 151 -16.01 13.02 -1.91
C HIS A 151 -15.55 14.48 -2.06
N TYR A 152 -14.81 14.74 -3.12
CA TYR A 152 -14.25 16.05 -3.40
C TYR A 152 -14.43 16.39 -4.87
N PRO A 153 -14.72 17.65 -5.23
CA PRO A 153 -14.74 18.07 -6.62
C PRO A 153 -13.37 17.80 -7.28
N ASN A 154 -13.36 17.55 -8.57
CA ASN A 154 -12.19 17.25 -9.39
C ASN A 154 -11.53 15.89 -9.15
N TYR A 155 -12.06 15.05 -8.28
CA TYR A 155 -11.50 13.72 -7.94
C TYR A 155 -12.44 12.55 -8.24
N ALA A 156 -13.44 12.73 -9.11
CA ALA A 156 -14.51 11.74 -9.31
C ALA A 156 -13.98 10.32 -9.56
N THR A 157 -13.02 10.13 -10.48
CA THR A 157 -12.43 8.83 -10.81
C THR A 157 -11.63 8.26 -9.63
N TYR A 158 -10.81 9.10 -9.01
CA TYR A 158 -10.00 8.69 -7.85
C TYR A 158 -10.88 8.29 -6.65
N VAL A 159 -11.89 9.09 -6.33
CA VAL A 159 -12.88 8.79 -5.30
C VAL A 159 -13.56 7.45 -5.59
N ALA A 160 -14.04 7.24 -6.82
CA ALA A 160 -14.66 5.97 -7.21
C ALA A 160 -13.72 4.77 -6.98
N ALA A 161 -12.45 4.88 -7.40
CA ALA A 161 -11.47 3.82 -7.18
C ALA A 161 -11.22 3.55 -5.69
N LYS A 162 -11.10 4.60 -4.85
CA LYS A 162 -10.82 4.45 -3.42
C LYS A 162 -12.04 3.95 -2.62
N PHE A 163 -13.28 4.30 -3.00
CA PHE A 163 -14.47 3.64 -2.47
C PHE A 163 -14.50 2.15 -2.85
N ALA A 164 -14.15 1.82 -4.10
CA ALA A 164 -14.12 0.44 -4.56
C ALA A 164 -13.07 -0.40 -3.80
N VAL A 165 -11.88 0.14 -3.52
CA VAL A 165 -10.86 -0.53 -2.69
C VAL A 165 -11.41 -0.90 -1.32
N LEU A 166 -12.15 -0.01 -0.67
CA LEU A 166 -12.76 -0.29 0.64
C LEU A 166 -13.78 -1.43 0.54
N GLY A 167 -14.69 -1.38 -0.43
CA GLY A 167 -15.70 -2.43 -0.65
C GLY A 167 -15.05 -3.78 -0.99
N PHE A 168 -14.08 -3.78 -1.91
CA PHE A 168 -13.29 -4.96 -2.28
C PHE A 168 -12.59 -5.59 -1.07
N SER A 169 -11.89 -4.79 -0.28
CA SER A 169 -11.12 -5.28 0.87
C SER A 169 -12.00 -5.94 1.93
N ARG A 170 -13.17 -5.37 2.20
CA ARG A 170 -14.14 -5.93 3.16
C ARG A 170 -14.73 -7.24 2.67
N SER A 171 -15.10 -7.32 1.38
CA SER A 171 -15.61 -8.55 0.80
C SER A 171 -14.54 -9.64 0.80
N LEU A 172 -13.31 -9.30 0.39
CA LEU A 172 -12.19 -10.24 0.39
C LEU A 172 -11.89 -10.77 1.80
N TYR A 173 -11.96 -9.92 2.84
CA TYR A 173 -11.75 -10.37 4.21
C TYR A 173 -12.73 -11.50 4.61
N GLU A 174 -14.01 -11.39 4.26
CA GLU A 174 -15.00 -12.44 4.55
C GLU A 174 -14.68 -13.77 3.85
N GLU A 175 -14.06 -13.72 2.68
CA GLU A 175 -13.64 -14.91 1.93
C GLU A 175 -12.41 -15.59 2.56
N VAL A 176 -11.45 -14.80 3.08
CA VAL A 176 -10.11 -15.32 3.44
C VAL A 176 -9.87 -15.44 4.94
N ARG A 177 -10.71 -14.87 5.81
CA ARG A 177 -10.52 -14.87 7.28
C ARG A 177 -10.43 -16.28 7.88
N GLN A 178 -11.14 -17.24 7.32
CA GLN A 178 -11.08 -18.66 7.75
C GLN A 178 -9.72 -19.31 7.51
N HIS A 179 -8.88 -18.72 6.66
CA HIS A 179 -7.52 -19.17 6.35
C HIS A 179 -6.45 -18.42 7.17
N GLY A 180 -6.85 -17.67 8.20
CA GLY A 180 -5.92 -16.89 9.02
C GLY A 180 -5.36 -15.65 8.33
N ILE A 181 -6.00 -15.18 7.25
CA ILE A 181 -5.57 -14.00 6.49
C ILE A 181 -6.34 -12.77 6.97
N ARG A 182 -5.61 -11.71 7.28
CA ARG A 182 -6.17 -10.42 7.68
C ARG A 182 -6.11 -9.43 6.51
N VAL A 183 -7.08 -8.52 6.43
CA VAL A 183 -7.16 -7.49 5.39
C VAL A 183 -7.46 -6.14 6.04
N ASN A 184 -6.56 -5.19 5.92
CA ASN A 184 -6.73 -3.84 6.44
C ASN A 184 -6.80 -2.83 5.29
N VAL A 185 -7.52 -1.73 5.52
CA VAL A 185 -7.47 -0.55 4.65
C VAL A 185 -6.94 0.63 5.47
N LEU A 186 -5.81 1.21 5.05
CA LEU A 186 -5.28 2.44 5.63
C LEU A 186 -5.70 3.61 4.75
N CYS A 187 -6.45 4.54 5.33
CA CYS A 187 -7.08 5.65 4.63
C CYS A 187 -6.48 6.99 5.08
N PRO A 188 -5.33 7.40 4.55
CA PRO A 188 -4.74 8.69 4.88
C PRO A 188 -5.51 9.87 4.25
N ALA A 189 -5.47 11.01 4.93
CA ALA A 189 -5.76 12.33 4.41
C ALA A 189 -4.51 12.92 3.74
N ALA A 190 -4.22 14.21 3.94
CA ALA A 190 -3.06 14.86 3.35
C ALA A 190 -1.74 14.29 3.90
N VAL A 191 -0.94 13.67 3.04
CA VAL A 191 0.40 13.16 3.35
C VAL A 191 1.47 13.97 2.65
N ASN A 192 2.58 14.25 3.31
CA ASN A 192 3.75 14.96 2.74
C ASN A 192 4.51 14.04 1.78
N THR A 193 4.03 13.93 0.56
CA THR A 193 4.65 13.19 -0.54
C THR A 193 4.58 14.00 -1.82
N ALA A 194 5.19 13.53 -2.89
CA ALA A 194 5.03 14.11 -4.22
C ALA A 194 3.65 13.83 -4.86
N TRP A 195 2.73 13.18 -4.14
CA TRP A 195 1.42 12.79 -4.69
C TRP A 195 0.60 14.01 -5.16
N ALA A 196 0.58 15.09 -4.38
CA ALA A 196 -0.17 16.31 -4.73
C ALA A 196 0.41 16.97 -6.01
N ASP A 197 1.75 16.99 -6.11
CA ASP A 197 2.44 17.53 -7.29
C ASP A 197 2.08 16.70 -8.54
N VAL A 198 2.07 15.36 -8.41
CA VAL A 198 1.69 14.44 -9.49
C VAL A 198 0.20 14.54 -9.85
N ALA A 199 -0.66 14.77 -8.86
CA ALA A 199 -2.10 14.94 -9.06
C ALA A 199 -2.46 16.29 -9.71
N GLY A 200 -1.53 17.24 -9.76
CA GLY A 200 -1.76 18.59 -10.28
C GLY A 200 -2.62 19.43 -9.34
N THR A 201 -2.43 19.28 -8.02
CA THR A 201 -3.22 19.98 -7.00
C THR A 201 -2.33 20.55 -5.92
N GLU A 202 -2.81 21.61 -5.27
CA GLU A 202 -2.21 22.18 -4.07
C GLU A 202 -3.04 21.76 -2.84
N LEU A 203 -2.35 21.40 -1.78
CA LEU A 203 -2.97 21.15 -0.49
C LEU A 203 -2.80 22.40 0.38
N PRO A 204 -3.86 22.86 1.08
CA PRO A 204 -3.84 24.16 1.76
C PRO A 204 -2.97 24.21 3.02
N TRP A 205 -2.48 23.05 3.47
CA TRP A 205 -1.66 22.94 4.69
C TRP A 205 -0.17 22.87 4.34
N PRO A 206 0.72 23.51 5.15
CA PRO A 206 2.17 23.36 5.02
C PRO A 206 2.59 21.87 5.04
N ARG A 207 3.71 21.55 4.37
CA ARG A 207 4.17 20.15 4.27
C ARG A 207 4.50 19.54 5.64
N GLU A 208 5.02 20.34 6.56
CA GLU A 208 5.37 19.94 7.94
C GLU A 208 4.14 19.60 8.80
N ASP A 209 2.99 20.19 8.50
CA ASP A 209 1.74 19.98 9.24
C ASP A 209 0.93 18.77 8.71
N ARG A 210 1.27 18.24 7.53
CA ARG A 210 0.63 17.05 6.96
C ARG A 210 1.09 15.79 7.66
N LEU A 211 0.35 14.71 7.50
CA LEU A 211 0.88 13.39 7.84
C LEU A 211 2.22 13.17 7.13
N GLN A 212 3.17 12.57 7.82
CA GLN A 212 4.42 12.14 7.21
C GLN A 212 4.29 10.69 6.73
N PRO A 213 5.03 10.27 5.69
CA PRO A 213 5.03 8.88 5.24
C PRO A 213 5.30 7.87 6.37
N GLU A 214 6.11 8.27 7.35
CA GLU A 214 6.48 7.50 8.53
C GLU A 214 5.28 7.21 9.44
N ASP A 215 4.29 8.12 9.52
CA ASP A 215 3.06 7.91 10.31
C ASP A 215 2.26 6.73 9.74
N LEU A 216 2.25 6.59 8.40
CA LEU A 216 1.61 5.47 7.71
C LEU A 216 2.41 4.18 7.90
N ALA A 217 3.73 4.27 7.93
CA ALA A 217 4.61 3.13 8.16
C ALA A 217 4.42 2.57 9.58
N GLU A 218 4.35 3.42 10.61
CA GLU A 218 4.05 3.01 11.98
C GLU A 218 2.64 2.41 12.11
N THR A 219 1.66 3.00 11.42
CA THR A 219 0.28 2.48 11.42
C THR A 219 0.22 1.11 10.74
N ALA A 220 0.91 0.91 9.62
CA ALA A 220 1.01 -0.39 8.96
C ALA A 220 1.68 -1.42 9.87
N LEU A 221 2.78 -1.05 10.52
CA LEU A 221 3.49 -1.90 11.48
C LEU A 221 2.59 -2.28 12.66
N PHE A 222 1.85 -1.31 13.23
CA PHE A 222 0.87 -1.58 14.26
C PHE A 222 -0.13 -2.66 13.83
N CYS A 223 -0.73 -2.54 12.64
CA CYS A 223 -1.69 -3.52 12.12
C CYS A 223 -1.09 -4.93 12.05
N VAL A 224 0.11 -5.08 11.48
CA VAL A 224 0.70 -6.41 11.25
C VAL A 224 1.20 -7.07 12.52
N THR A 225 1.56 -6.27 13.54
CA THR A 225 2.08 -6.77 14.84
C THR A 225 1.01 -7.07 15.87
N LEU A 226 -0.26 -6.75 15.61
CA LEU A 226 -1.37 -7.12 16.46
C LEU A 226 -1.50 -8.66 16.56
N PRO A 227 -2.00 -9.19 17.70
CA PRO A 227 -2.27 -10.61 17.85
C PRO A 227 -3.14 -11.15 16.70
N LYS A 228 -2.85 -12.35 16.21
CA LYS A 228 -3.54 -12.99 15.04
C LYS A 228 -5.08 -12.99 15.15
N ARG A 229 -5.63 -13.00 16.36
CA ARG A 229 -7.09 -12.93 16.61
C ARG A 229 -7.70 -11.54 16.45
N VAL A 230 -6.87 -10.51 16.19
CA VAL A 230 -7.35 -9.12 16.07
C VAL A 230 -7.34 -8.73 14.61
N GLN A 231 -8.50 -8.34 14.10
CA GLN A 231 -8.70 -7.69 12.81
C GLN A 231 -8.99 -6.20 13.04
N VAL A 232 -8.25 -5.36 12.36
CA VAL A 232 -8.58 -3.94 12.19
C VAL A 232 -9.13 -3.79 10.78
N ASP A 233 -10.38 -3.39 10.63
CA ASP A 233 -10.98 -3.25 9.29
C ASP A 233 -10.37 -2.06 8.53
N THR A 234 -10.59 -0.85 9.04
CA THR A 234 -10.20 0.39 8.36
C THR A 234 -9.68 1.40 9.36
N LEU A 235 -8.55 2.02 9.05
CA LEU A 235 -8.00 3.14 9.82
C LEU A 235 -7.97 4.40 8.96
N TYR A 236 -8.64 5.44 9.43
CA TYR A 236 -8.59 6.77 8.84
C TYR A 236 -7.61 7.63 9.63
N LEU A 237 -6.65 8.24 8.94
CA LEU A 237 -5.63 9.09 9.53
C LEU A 237 -5.75 10.50 8.98
N TRP A 238 -5.82 11.48 9.87
CA TRP A 238 -5.82 12.91 9.53
C TRP A 238 -4.65 13.61 10.18
N PRO A 239 -4.01 14.57 9.49
CA PRO A 239 -3.20 15.55 10.18
C PRO A 239 -4.11 16.44 11.04
N THR A 240 -3.63 16.90 12.18
CA THR A 240 -4.44 17.70 13.11
C THR A 240 -4.86 19.06 12.53
N CYS A 241 -4.19 19.52 11.49
CA CYS A 241 -4.51 20.75 10.79
C CYS A 241 -5.68 20.61 9.79
N GLU A 242 -6.03 19.39 9.38
CA GLU A 242 -7.10 19.11 8.41
C GLU A 242 -8.39 18.74 9.14
N PRO A 243 -9.53 19.42 8.88
CA PRO A 243 -10.79 19.06 9.52
C PRO A 243 -11.28 17.68 9.05
N THR A 244 -11.77 16.89 10.01
CA THR A 244 -12.43 15.61 9.71
C THR A 244 -13.87 15.88 9.26
N VAL A 245 -14.16 15.82 7.98
CA VAL A 245 -15.48 16.01 7.39
C VAL A 245 -16.17 14.70 7.10
#